data_14928af7c46a68ee7a3f7984a396a223
#
_entry.id   14928af7c46a68ee7a3f7984a396a223
#
_cell.length_a   1.000
_cell.length_b   1.000
_cell.length_c   1.000
_cell.angle_alpha   90.00
_cell.angle_beta   90.00
_cell.angle_gamma   90.00
#
_symmetry.space_group_name_H-M   'P 1'
#
loop_
_entity.id
_entity.type
_entity.pdbx_description
1 polymer ?
#
loop_
_entity_poly.entity_id
_entity_poly.type
_entity_poly.pdbx_seq_one_letter_code
_entity_poly.pdbx_strand_id
1 'polypeptide(L)'
;MLRRIAALSAIVLAAAAPLQAQAYVYPALQPSRIAEREYNFALADMGDGFGTGLIFQWREGLGNPKLQFTLDAGFADPDAPNADARLLIGGGLAYQLTSATTDMPFDIVLAGGLGLTTGDDVTTVRVPFGAAIGHRFPLEGDIAITPFVHPRLSWDRISFNGNSDSDTNLNVDIGANFEFKPQMAIRVAAALGDDDAVALSFAWTPKGLRK
;
A
#
# COMPACT_ATOMS: atom_id res chain seq x y z
N MET A 1 -13.91 -18.69 31.31
CA MET A 1 -14.00 -17.37 30.64
C MET A 1 -12.67 -16.63 30.66
N LEU A 2 -12.03 -16.44 31.80
CA LEU A 2 -10.72 -15.75 31.93
C LEU A 2 -9.61 -16.27 30.96
N ARG A 3 -9.49 -17.61 30.77
CA ARG A 3 -8.47 -18.20 29.88
C ARG A 3 -8.66 -17.84 28.40
N ARG A 4 -9.90 -17.58 27.96
CA ARG A 4 -10.18 -17.18 26.57
C ARG A 4 -9.90 -15.68 26.37
N ILE A 5 -10.10 -14.87 27.39
CA ILE A 5 -9.76 -13.44 27.37
C ILE A 5 -8.24 -13.26 27.38
N ALA A 6 -7.51 -14.03 28.19
CA ALA A 6 -6.06 -14.01 28.20
C ALA A 6 -5.43 -14.49 26.88
N ALA A 7 -6.05 -15.47 26.18
CA ALA A 7 -5.59 -15.91 24.89
C ALA A 7 -5.86 -14.86 23.78
N LEU A 8 -7.00 -14.17 23.82
CA LEU A 8 -7.26 -13.05 22.90
C LEU A 8 -6.31 -11.88 23.15
N SER A 9 -6.05 -11.54 24.43
CA SER A 9 -5.09 -10.49 24.78
C SER A 9 -3.65 -10.85 24.38
N ALA A 10 -3.26 -12.12 24.49
CA ALA A 10 -1.95 -12.59 24.03
C ALA A 10 -1.84 -12.58 22.49
N ILE A 11 -2.90 -12.84 21.76
CA ILE A 11 -2.94 -12.74 20.29
C ILE A 11 -2.87 -11.26 19.87
N VAL A 12 -3.53 -10.37 20.57
CA VAL A 12 -3.46 -8.92 20.31
C VAL A 12 -2.08 -8.36 20.68
N LEU A 13 -1.44 -8.85 21.74
CA LEU A 13 -0.06 -8.45 22.10
C LEU A 13 1.01 -9.13 21.23
N ALA A 14 0.78 -10.34 20.73
CA ALA A 14 1.68 -11.00 19.77
C ALA A 14 1.55 -10.39 18.34
N ALA A 15 0.39 -9.81 18.01
CA ALA A 15 0.20 -8.98 16.83
C ALA A 15 0.83 -7.58 16.96
N ALA A 16 1.25 -7.19 18.16
CA ALA A 16 2.07 -6.01 18.46
C ALA A 16 3.59 -6.26 18.34
N ALA A 17 4.04 -7.39 17.75
CA ALA A 17 5.35 -7.42 17.11
C ALA A 17 5.42 -6.24 16.13
N PRO A 18 6.55 -5.50 16.02
CA PRO A 18 6.62 -4.29 15.23
C PRO A 18 6.08 -4.59 13.83
N LEU A 19 4.86 -4.16 13.57
CA LEU A 19 4.26 -4.13 12.25
C LEU A 19 5.12 -3.16 11.49
N GLN A 20 6.06 -3.68 10.73
CA GLN A 20 6.94 -2.89 9.90
C GLN A 20 6.13 -2.41 8.69
N ALA A 21 6.30 -1.26 8.31
CA ALA A 21 5.37 -0.29 7.78
C ALA A 21 5.60 0.12 6.34
N GLN A 22 4.54 0.52 5.63
CA GLN A 22 4.61 1.08 4.27
C GLN A 22 4.99 2.56 4.30
N ALA A 23 5.92 2.96 3.44
CA ALA A 23 6.39 4.35 3.35
C ALA A 23 5.43 5.32 2.64
N TYR A 24 4.26 5.00 2.30
CA TYR A 24 3.11 5.66 1.64
C TYR A 24 3.20 7.19 1.32
N VAL A 25 4.35 7.68 0.92
CA VAL A 25 4.52 9.01 0.31
C VAL A 25 4.16 9.00 -1.18
N TYR A 26 3.60 7.90 -1.67
CA TYR A 26 3.14 7.64 -3.02
C TYR A 26 1.76 6.98 -2.95
N PRO A 27 0.98 6.91 -4.06
CA PRO A 27 -0.28 6.18 -4.08
C PRO A 27 -0.09 4.75 -3.58
N ALA A 28 -0.97 4.28 -2.71
CA ALA A 28 -0.82 2.98 -2.03
C ALA A 28 -0.70 1.78 -2.98
N LEU A 29 -1.09 1.94 -4.25
CA LEU A 29 -1.11 0.89 -5.28
C LEU A 29 -1.80 -0.40 -4.80
N GLN A 30 -2.68 -0.28 -3.79
CA GLN A 30 -3.44 -1.37 -3.21
C GLN A 30 -4.61 -1.71 -4.13
N PRO A 31 -4.62 -2.89 -4.77
CA PRO A 31 -5.79 -3.29 -5.54
C PRO A 31 -6.98 -3.56 -4.63
N SER A 32 -8.19 -3.38 -5.15
CA SER A 32 -9.45 -3.70 -4.44
C SER A 32 -9.68 -5.19 -4.22
N ARG A 33 -8.79 -6.05 -4.72
CA ARG A 33 -8.76 -7.49 -4.47
C ARG A 33 -7.37 -7.91 -4.02
N ILE A 34 -7.33 -8.75 -2.99
CA ILE A 34 -6.06 -9.32 -2.53
C ILE A 34 -5.65 -10.51 -3.41
N ALA A 35 -4.35 -10.67 -3.61
CA ALA A 35 -3.74 -11.83 -4.25
C ALA A 35 -3.12 -12.74 -3.19
N GLU A 36 -2.98 -14.04 -3.46
CA GLU A 36 -2.27 -14.96 -2.57
C GLU A 36 -0.78 -14.58 -2.45
N ARG A 37 -0.17 -14.19 -3.58
CA ARG A 37 1.19 -13.60 -3.63
C ARG A 37 1.28 -12.64 -4.80
N GLU A 38 1.97 -11.54 -4.60
CA GLU A 38 2.25 -10.57 -5.64
C GLU A 38 3.57 -9.87 -5.38
N TYR A 39 4.34 -9.67 -6.43
CA TYR A 39 5.50 -8.78 -6.47
C TYR A 39 5.16 -7.58 -7.35
N ASN A 40 5.37 -6.39 -6.84
CA ASN A 40 5.06 -5.15 -7.52
C ASN A 40 6.30 -4.24 -7.55
N PHE A 41 6.62 -3.71 -8.73
CA PHE A 41 7.70 -2.77 -8.96
C PHE A 41 7.09 -1.46 -9.44
N ALA A 42 7.33 -0.39 -8.72
CA ALA A 42 6.75 0.91 -9.02
C ALA A 42 7.82 1.99 -9.23
N LEU A 43 7.53 2.87 -10.16
CA LEU A 43 8.14 4.18 -10.33
C LEU A 43 7.09 5.20 -9.89
N ALA A 44 7.46 6.09 -8.98
CA ALA A 44 6.55 7.10 -8.46
C ALA A 44 7.22 8.48 -8.48
N ASP A 45 6.47 9.48 -8.91
CA ASP A 45 6.70 10.87 -8.57
C ASP A 45 5.92 11.15 -7.27
N MET A 46 6.64 11.45 -6.20
CA MET A 46 6.09 11.53 -4.84
C MET A 46 5.77 12.97 -4.43
N GLY A 47 5.70 13.87 -5.40
CA GLY A 47 5.40 15.28 -5.20
C GLY A 47 6.53 16.06 -4.54
N ASP A 48 6.20 17.27 -4.12
CA ASP A 48 7.16 18.26 -3.64
C ASP A 48 8.02 17.74 -2.47
N GLY A 49 9.34 17.83 -2.65
CA GLY A 49 10.32 17.48 -1.65
C GLY A 49 10.66 16.00 -1.49
N PHE A 50 9.92 15.09 -2.10
CA PHE A 50 10.22 13.66 -2.12
C PHE A 50 10.81 13.19 -3.46
N GLY A 51 10.48 13.89 -4.57
CA GLY A 51 10.98 13.60 -5.91
C GLY A 51 10.58 12.25 -6.47
N THR A 52 11.46 11.65 -7.27
CA THR A 52 11.17 10.39 -7.96
C THR A 52 11.69 9.18 -7.18
N GLY A 53 10.86 8.15 -7.03
CA GLY A 53 11.23 6.93 -6.30
C GLY A 53 11.01 5.65 -7.07
N LEU A 54 11.83 4.65 -6.74
CA LEU A 54 11.67 3.25 -7.14
C LEU A 54 11.29 2.44 -5.92
N ILE A 55 10.17 1.71 -6.02
CA ILE A 55 9.60 0.94 -4.92
C ILE A 55 9.40 -0.50 -5.36
N PHE A 56 9.81 -1.42 -4.50
CA PHE A 56 9.45 -2.82 -4.56
C PHE A 56 8.44 -3.14 -3.45
N GLN A 57 7.36 -3.85 -3.79
CA GLN A 57 6.36 -4.32 -2.83
C GLN A 57 6.22 -5.83 -2.95
N TRP A 58 6.29 -6.53 -1.83
CA TRP A 58 5.94 -7.94 -1.72
C TRP A 58 4.66 -8.08 -0.93
N ARG A 59 3.67 -8.72 -1.53
CA ARG A 59 2.39 -9.03 -0.90
C ARG A 59 2.22 -10.53 -0.78
N GLU A 60 1.80 -10.99 0.40
CA GLU A 60 1.63 -12.41 0.70
C GLU A 60 0.36 -12.65 1.52
N GLY A 61 -0.44 -13.64 1.12
CA GLY A 61 -1.59 -14.10 1.89
C GLY A 61 -1.17 -14.83 3.16
N LEU A 62 -1.90 -14.63 4.25
CA LEU A 62 -1.59 -15.18 5.58
C LEU A 62 -2.35 -16.48 5.90
N GLY A 63 -2.61 -17.33 4.91
CA GLY A 63 -3.38 -18.58 5.09
C GLY A 63 -4.90 -18.38 5.21
N ASN A 64 -5.33 -17.16 5.46
CA ASN A 64 -6.72 -16.74 5.32
C ASN A 64 -6.88 -16.06 3.96
N PRO A 65 -7.80 -16.52 3.08
CA PRO A 65 -7.97 -15.95 1.74
C PRO A 65 -8.41 -14.47 1.75
N LYS A 66 -8.76 -13.93 2.91
CA LYS A 66 -9.15 -12.53 3.09
C LYS A 66 -8.05 -11.67 3.70
N LEU A 67 -6.91 -12.25 4.10
CA LEU A 67 -5.87 -11.52 4.80
C LEU A 67 -4.55 -11.60 4.04
N GLN A 68 -3.91 -10.46 3.84
CA GLN A 68 -2.64 -10.30 3.14
C GLN A 68 -1.75 -9.36 3.93
N PHE A 69 -0.46 -9.65 4.03
CA PHE A 69 0.53 -8.65 4.43
C PHE A 69 1.25 -8.07 3.22
N THR A 70 1.82 -6.89 3.39
CA THR A 70 2.68 -6.23 2.42
C THR A 70 3.98 -5.82 3.08
N LEU A 71 5.09 -5.98 2.38
CA LEU A 71 6.38 -5.37 2.70
C LEU A 71 6.81 -4.50 1.53
N ASP A 72 7.29 -3.29 1.83
CA ASP A 72 7.79 -2.35 0.84
C ASP A 72 9.24 -1.99 1.15
N ALA A 73 10.03 -1.84 0.10
CA ALA A 73 11.36 -1.26 0.17
C ALA A 73 11.62 -0.45 -1.09
N GLY A 74 12.32 0.66 -0.95
CA GLY A 74 12.61 1.52 -2.09
C GLY A 74 13.56 2.65 -1.72
N PHE A 75 13.76 3.52 -2.67
CA PHE A 75 14.49 4.76 -2.48
C PHE A 75 13.83 5.86 -3.32
N ALA A 76 13.98 7.09 -2.86
CA ALA A 76 13.54 8.29 -3.56
C ALA A 76 14.74 9.21 -3.77
N ASP A 77 14.77 9.86 -4.92
CA ASP A 77 15.73 10.90 -5.28
C ASP A 77 14.99 12.25 -5.17
N PRO A 78 15.25 13.03 -4.10
CA PRO A 78 14.57 14.31 -3.91
C PRO A 78 14.94 15.33 -4.98
N ASP A 79 13.99 16.18 -5.36
CA ASP A 79 14.22 17.25 -6.36
C ASP A 79 15.08 18.41 -5.85
N ALA A 80 15.47 18.41 -4.56
CA ALA A 80 16.27 19.45 -3.95
C ALA A 80 17.76 19.34 -4.35
N PRO A 81 18.42 20.43 -4.75
CA PRO A 81 19.84 20.42 -5.08
C PRO A 81 20.70 19.92 -3.90
N ASN A 82 21.57 18.94 -4.16
CA ASN A 82 22.48 18.30 -3.19
C ASN A 82 21.77 17.52 -2.06
N ALA A 83 20.52 17.16 -2.20
CA ALA A 83 19.87 16.23 -1.29
C ALA A 83 20.35 14.80 -1.58
N ASP A 84 20.56 14.01 -0.52
CA ASP A 84 20.88 12.59 -0.66
C ASP A 84 19.61 11.76 -0.91
N ALA A 85 19.78 10.60 -1.56
CA ALA A 85 18.68 9.67 -1.77
C ALA A 85 18.09 9.19 -0.43
N ARG A 86 16.76 9.14 -0.36
CA ARG A 86 16.02 8.69 0.83
C ARG A 86 15.69 7.22 0.73
N LEU A 87 15.92 6.50 1.82
CA LEU A 87 15.48 5.11 1.95
C LEU A 87 14.00 5.08 2.37
N LEU A 88 13.23 4.21 1.69
CA LEU A 88 11.83 3.92 1.97
C LEU A 88 11.73 2.47 2.44
N ILE A 89 11.17 2.25 3.62
CA ILE A 89 10.88 0.91 4.14
C ILE A 89 9.47 0.91 4.72
N GLY A 90 8.75 -0.18 4.46
CA GLY A 90 7.40 -0.24 4.96
C GLY A 90 6.78 -1.63 4.98
N GLY A 91 5.61 -1.72 5.60
CA GLY A 91 4.77 -2.90 5.57
C GLY A 91 3.37 -2.65 6.09
N GLY A 92 2.45 -3.54 5.79
CA GLY A 92 1.08 -3.36 6.17
C GLY A 92 0.28 -4.65 6.11
N LEU A 93 -0.99 -4.51 6.48
CA LEU A 93 -1.99 -5.56 6.39
C LEU A 93 -3.15 -5.07 5.52
N ALA A 94 -3.69 -5.99 4.73
CA ALA A 94 -4.88 -5.77 3.94
C ALA A 94 -5.90 -6.87 4.24
N TYR A 95 -7.17 -6.49 4.36
CA TYR A 95 -8.28 -7.40 4.63
C TYR A 95 -9.37 -7.22 3.57
N GLN A 96 -9.71 -8.28 2.83
CA GLN A 96 -10.82 -8.31 1.88
C GLN A 96 -12.15 -8.28 2.63
N LEU A 97 -12.74 -7.09 2.73
CA LEU A 97 -14.03 -6.89 3.41
C LEU A 97 -15.16 -7.51 2.60
N THR A 98 -15.25 -7.15 1.30
CA THR A 98 -16.22 -7.70 0.35
C THR A 98 -15.54 -8.14 -0.94
N SER A 99 -16.14 -9.15 -1.58
CA SER A 99 -15.83 -9.50 -2.97
C SER A 99 -17.07 -9.23 -3.82
N ALA A 100 -16.86 -8.74 -5.04
CA ALA A 100 -17.96 -8.37 -5.93
C ALA A 100 -18.91 -9.56 -6.18
N THR A 101 -20.20 -9.28 -6.05
CA THR A 101 -21.32 -10.20 -6.32
C THR A 101 -22.37 -9.48 -7.16
N THR A 102 -23.44 -10.16 -7.55
CA THR A 102 -24.56 -9.54 -8.27
C THR A 102 -25.22 -8.41 -7.45
N ASP A 103 -25.35 -8.61 -6.13
CA ASP A 103 -26.01 -7.66 -5.23
C ASP A 103 -25.08 -6.53 -4.76
N MET A 104 -23.78 -6.81 -4.70
CA MET A 104 -22.72 -5.87 -4.30
C MET A 104 -21.63 -5.87 -5.38
N PRO A 105 -21.68 -4.97 -6.36
CA PRO A 105 -20.77 -5.03 -7.52
C PRO A 105 -19.34 -4.57 -7.24
N PHE A 106 -18.98 -4.27 -5.99
CA PHE A 106 -17.66 -3.76 -5.64
C PHE A 106 -16.86 -4.74 -4.78
N ASP A 107 -15.58 -4.85 -5.12
CA ASP A 107 -14.55 -5.40 -4.25
C ASP A 107 -14.08 -4.30 -3.29
N ILE A 108 -13.98 -4.60 -1.98
CA ILE A 108 -13.50 -3.65 -0.97
C ILE A 108 -12.41 -4.32 -0.15
N VAL A 109 -11.25 -3.67 -0.08
CA VAL A 109 -10.12 -4.07 0.77
C VAL A 109 -9.82 -2.95 1.75
N LEU A 110 -9.85 -3.27 3.04
CA LEU A 110 -9.31 -2.39 4.08
C LEU A 110 -7.80 -2.60 4.14
N ALA A 111 -7.03 -1.53 4.16
CA ALA A 111 -5.58 -1.58 4.25
C ALA A 111 -5.06 -0.58 5.28
N GLY A 112 -4.03 -0.98 6.00
CA GLY A 112 -3.33 -0.12 6.93
C GLY A 112 -1.90 -0.58 7.14
N GLY A 113 -1.07 0.31 7.59
CA GLY A 113 0.35 0.03 7.74
C GLY A 113 1.10 1.08 8.55
N LEU A 114 2.39 1.01 8.45
CA LEU A 114 3.33 1.95 9.07
C LEU A 114 4.52 2.12 8.12
N GLY A 115 5.03 3.32 7.79
CA GLY A 115 6.12 3.70 6.90
C GLY A 115 7.23 4.47 7.57
N LEU A 116 8.43 4.19 7.11
CA LEU A 116 9.63 4.94 7.44
C LEU A 116 10.28 5.43 6.16
N THR A 117 10.50 6.75 6.10
CA THR A 117 11.36 7.38 5.10
C THR A 117 12.49 8.07 5.82
N THR A 118 13.73 7.85 5.43
CA THR A 118 14.90 8.44 6.09
C THR A 118 15.97 8.86 5.09
N GLY A 119 16.60 10.01 5.31
CA GLY A 119 17.68 10.59 4.53
C GLY A 119 17.89 12.07 4.93
N ASP A 120 19.08 12.62 4.76
CA ASP A 120 19.44 14.04 5.00
C ASP A 120 18.96 14.61 6.36
N ASP A 121 19.18 13.87 7.45
CA ASP A 121 18.72 14.25 8.80
C ASP A 121 17.19 14.38 8.93
N VAL A 122 16.42 14.01 7.89
CA VAL A 122 14.96 13.94 7.92
C VAL A 122 14.53 12.50 8.08
N THR A 123 13.65 12.24 9.02
CA THR A 123 12.99 10.94 9.19
C THR A 123 11.49 11.19 9.27
N THR A 124 10.74 10.49 8.43
CA THR A 124 9.27 10.51 8.44
C THR A 124 8.76 9.14 8.82
N VAL A 125 7.90 9.09 9.83
CA VAL A 125 7.08 7.93 10.18
C VAL A 125 5.66 8.22 9.76
N ARG A 126 5.03 7.31 9.00
CA ARG A 126 3.67 7.46 8.48
C ARG A 126 2.82 6.25 8.84
N VAL A 127 1.62 6.45 9.35
CA VAL A 127 0.66 5.41 9.72
C VAL A 127 -0.62 5.59 8.90
N PRO A 128 -0.70 5.03 7.68
CA PRO A 128 -1.90 5.13 6.87
C PRO A 128 -2.94 4.06 7.22
N PHE A 129 -4.20 4.41 6.99
CA PHE A 129 -5.34 3.51 6.99
C PHE A 129 -6.35 3.94 5.93
N GLY A 130 -6.88 3.00 5.16
CA GLY A 130 -7.82 3.30 4.09
C GLY A 130 -8.61 2.10 3.59
N ALA A 131 -9.40 2.35 2.55
CA ALA A 131 -10.22 1.34 1.89
C ALA A 131 -10.08 1.43 0.37
N ALA A 132 -9.49 0.42 -0.26
CA ALA A 132 -9.46 0.31 -1.71
C ALA A 132 -10.78 -0.29 -2.21
N ILE A 133 -11.50 0.46 -3.02
CA ILE A 133 -12.82 0.12 -3.58
C ILE A 133 -12.69 0.09 -5.09
N GLY A 134 -13.10 -1.00 -5.73
CA GLY A 134 -13.03 -1.12 -7.18
C GLY A 134 -13.93 -2.21 -7.73
N HIS A 135 -13.98 -2.28 -9.06
CA HIS A 135 -14.71 -3.33 -9.76
C HIS A 135 -13.87 -3.85 -10.93
N ARG A 136 -13.77 -5.18 -11.04
CA ARG A 136 -13.02 -5.83 -12.10
C ARG A 136 -13.91 -6.07 -13.31
N PHE A 137 -13.59 -5.46 -14.43
CA PHE A 137 -14.23 -5.64 -15.74
C PHE A 137 -13.40 -6.63 -16.57
N PRO A 138 -13.86 -7.88 -16.72
CA PRO A 138 -13.20 -8.82 -17.60
C PRO A 138 -13.45 -8.38 -19.08
N LEU A 139 -12.40 -8.48 -19.89
CA LEU A 139 -12.41 -8.23 -21.32
C LEU A 139 -12.05 -9.52 -22.06
N GLU A 140 -12.05 -9.49 -23.39
CA GLU A 140 -11.63 -10.63 -24.20
C GLU A 140 -10.13 -10.95 -24.02
N GLY A 141 -9.75 -12.21 -24.17
CA GLY A 141 -8.35 -12.64 -24.24
C GLY A 141 -7.60 -12.60 -22.88
N ASP A 142 -8.25 -12.94 -21.77
CA ASP A 142 -7.67 -12.92 -20.42
C ASP A 142 -7.24 -11.53 -19.92
N ILE A 143 -7.73 -10.50 -20.55
CA ILE A 143 -7.50 -9.11 -20.17
C ILE A 143 -8.57 -8.68 -19.17
N ALA A 144 -8.22 -7.84 -18.21
CA ALA A 144 -9.19 -7.17 -17.36
C ALA A 144 -8.70 -5.79 -16.93
N ILE A 145 -9.66 -4.90 -16.68
CA ILE A 145 -9.41 -3.58 -16.11
C ILE A 145 -10.14 -3.47 -14.78
N THR A 146 -9.45 -3.01 -13.75
CA THR A 146 -10.02 -2.76 -12.43
C THR A 146 -9.74 -1.31 -12.04
N PRO A 147 -10.63 -0.36 -12.38
CA PRO A 147 -10.58 0.96 -11.79
C PRO A 147 -10.82 0.87 -10.28
N PHE A 148 -10.15 1.72 -9.52
CA PHE A 148 -10.28 1.77 -8.08
C PHE A 148 -10.14 3.20 -7.53
N VAL A 149 -10.70 3.39 -6.36
CA VAL A 149 -10.50 4.55 -5.51
C VAL A 149 -10.09 4.07 -4.12
N HIS A 150 -9.15 4.78 -3.47
CA HIS A 150 -8.65 4.42 -2.16
C HIS A 150 -8.55 5.66 -1.26
N PRO A 151 -9.67 6.09 -0.63
CA PRO A 151 -9.61 7.09 0.43
C PRO A 151 -8.77 6.54 1.60
N ARG A 152 -7.81 7.33 2.05
CA ARG A 152 -6.93 7.00 3.17
C ARG A 152 -6.66 8.20 4.07
N LEU A 153 -6.62 7.94 5.36
CA LEU A 153 -6.08 8.83 6.38
C LEU A 153 -4.69 8.36 6.73
N SER A 154 -3.75 9.26 6.95
CA SER A 154 -2.45 8.94 7.52
C SER A 154 -2.14 9.88 8.67
N TRP A 155 -1.58 9.32 9.75
CA TRP A 155 -0.88 10.08 10.75
C TRP A 155 0.60 10.06 10.43
N ASP A 156 1.20 11.26 10.32
CA ASP A 156 2.58 11.44 9.93
C ASP A 156 3.36 12.11 11.05
N ARG A 157 4.58 11.66 11.27
CA ARG A 157 5.53 12.32 12.15
C ARG A 157 6.82 12.56 11.39
N ILE A 158 7.17 13.83 11.22
CA ILE A 158 8.40 14.27 10.58
C ILE A 158 9.37 14.72 11.67
N SER A 159 10.59 14.22 11.62
CA SER A 159 11.66 14.60 12.54
C SER A 159 12.83 15.18 11.72
N PHE A 160 13.32 16.34 12.14
CA PHE A 160 14.43 17.04 11.49
C PHE A 160 15.29 17.76 12.57
N ASN A 161 16.58 17.47 12.59
CA ASN A 161 17.54 18.10 13.53
C ASN A 161 17.09 18.08 15.00
N GLY A 162 16.49 16.97 15.45
CA GLY A 162 16.03 16.80 16.83
C GLY A 162 14.67 17.44 17.15
N ASN A 163 14.08 18.19 16.24
CA ASN A 163 12.71 18.67 16.33
C ASN A 163 11.77 17.68 15.65
N SER A 164 10.54 17.57 16.09
CA SER A 164 9.54 16.74 15.43
C SER A 164 8.20 17.44 15.41
N ASP A 165 7.48 17.27 14.29
CA ASP A 165 6.11 17.70 14.10
C ASP A 165 5.25 16.51 13.68
N SER A 166 3.94 16.59 13.91
CA SER A 166 3.01 15.52 13.57
C SER A 166 1.75 16.13 12.95
N ASP A 167 1.29 15.50 11.87
CA ASP A 167 0.10 15.93 11.16
C ASP A 167 -0.79 14.72 10.81
N THR A 168 -2.03 15.01 10.41
CA THR A 168 -2.97 14.01 9.92
C THR A 168 -3.46 14.42 8.55
N ASN A 169 -3.13 13.61 7.56
CA ASN A 169 -3.36 13.87 6.15
C ASN A 169 -4.52 13.01 5.61
N LEU A 170 -5.36 13.62 4.78
CA LEU A 170 -6.43 12.94 4.05
C LEU A 170 -6.07 12.91 2.57
N ASN A 171 -5.92 11.71 2.03
CA ASN A 171 -5.64 11.48 0.62
C ASN A 171 -6.69 10.57 -0.01
N VAL A 172 -6.89 10.74 -1.31
CA VAL A 172 -7.69 9.83 -2.13
C VAL A 172 -6.83 9.36 -3.29
N ASP A 173 -6.43 8.10 -3.26
CA ASP A 173 -5.77 7.52 -4.42
C ASP A 173 -6.83 7.10 -5.44
N ILE A 174 -6.65 7.49 -6.70
CA ILE A 174 -7.45 7.03 -7.84
C ILE A 174 -6.56 6.31 -8.83
N GLY A 175 -7.04 5.23 -9.40
CA GLY A 175 -6.20 4.47 -10.32
C GLY A 175 -6.91 3.35 -11.07
N ALA A 176 -6.13 2.63 -11.84
CA ALA A 176 -6.59 1.45 -12.56
C ALA A 176 -5.51 0.37 -12.60
N ASN A 177 -5.94 -0.89 -12.48
CA ASN A 177 -5.13 -2.08 -12.66
C ASN A 177 -5.50 -2.73 -14.00
N PHE A 178 -4.52 -2.83 -14.90
CA PHE A 178 -4.66 -3.43 -16.23
C PHE A 178 -4.02 -4.82 -16.22
N GLU A 179 -4.82 -5.86 -16.10
CA GLU A 179 -4.38 -7.25 -16.22
C GLU A 179 -4.31 -7.59 -17.73
N PHE A 180 -3.12 -7.84 -18.26
CA PHE A 180 -2.92 -8.24 -19.65
C PHE A 180 -2.55 -9.71 -19.82
N LYS A 181 -2.31 -10.40 -18.69
CA LYS A 181 -2.18 -11.85 -18.54
C LYS A 181 -2.65 -12.24 -17.13
N PRO A 182 -3.02 -13.51 -16.90
CA PRO A 182 -3.46 -13.95 -15.58
C PRO A 182 -2.47 -13.71 -14.42
N GLN A 183 -1.20 -13.48 -14.74
CA GLN A 183 -0.14 -13.27 -13.76
C GLN A 183 0.52 -11.88 -13.81
N MET A 184 0.13 -11.03 -14.74
CA MET A 184 0.82 -9.75 -14.99
C MET A 184 -0.18 -8.62 -15.09
N ALA A 185 0.12 -7.52 -14.41
CA ALA A 185 -0.67 -6.31 -14.50
C ALA A 185 0.23 -5.07 -14.52
N ILE A 186 -0.27 -4.02 -15.13
CA ILE A 186 0.25 -2.66 -14.99
C ILE A 186 -0.76 -1.88 -14.16
N ARG A 187 -0.28 -1.10 -13.20
CA ARG A 187 -1.11 -0.17 -12.41
C ARG A 187 -0.65 1.24 -12.63
N VAL A 188 -1.62 2.11 -12.73
CA VAL A 188 -1.42 3.56 -12.67
C VAL A 188 -2.27 4.10 -11.55
N ALA A 189 -1.74 4.99 -10.76
CA ALA A 189 -2.48 5.64 -9.69
C ALA A 189 -1.96 7.05 -9.44
N ALA A 190 -2.86 7.92 -8.97
CA ALA A 190 -2.53 9.24 -8.47
C ALA A 190 -3.12 9.38 -7.06
N ALA A 191 -2.36 9.94 -6.14
CA ALA A 191 -2.84 10.43 -4.85
C ALA A 191 -3.23 11.89 -5.00
N LEU A 192 -4.38 12.25 -4.46
CA LEU A 192 -4.94 13.60 -4.46
C LEU A 192 -5.32 13.96 -3.04
N GLY A 193 -5.00 15.17 -2.61
CA GLY A 193 -5.33 15.67 -1.27
C GLY A 193 -4.18 16.43 -0.64
N ASP A 194 -3.78 16.03 0.56
CA ASP A 194 -2.67 16.68 1.26
C ASP A 194 -1.29 16.29 0.67
N ASP A 195 -1.19 15.12 0.05
CA ASP A 195 -0.02 14.69 -0.73
C ASP A 195 -0.44 14.46 -2.20
N ASP A 196 0.15 15.18 -3.13
CA ASP A 196 -0.01 14.94 -4.56
C ASP A 196 1.13 14.04 -5.06
N ALA A 197 0.77 12.88 -5.60
CA ALA A 197 1.75 11.93 -6.11
C ALA A 197 1.16 11.10 -7.25
N VAL A 198 2.00 10.60 -8.15
CA VAL A 198 1.60 9.69 -9.21
C VAL A 198 2.53 8.47 -9.23
N ALA A 199 1.99 7.31 -9.60
CA ALA A 199 2.79 6.10 -9.70
C ALA A 199 2.36 5.23 -10.88
N LEU A 200 3.36 4.61 -11.50
CA LEU A 200 3.22 3.54 -12.47
C LEU A 200 3.88 2.30 -11.91
N SER A 201 3.22 1.15 -11.96
CA SER A 201 3.80 -0.09 -11.48
C SER A 201 3.53 -1.28 -12.37
N PHE A 202 4.43 -2.26 -12.26
CA PHE A 202 4.30 -3.59 -12.85
C PHE A 202 4.13 -4.61 -11.73
N ALA A 203 3.05 -5.37 -11.78
CA ALA A 203 2.74 -6.42 -10.81
C ALA A 203 2.82 -7.81 -11.44
N TRP A 204 3.44 -8.73 -10.71
CA TRP A 204 3.57 -10.13 -11.11
C TRP A 204 3.09 -11.06 -9.99
N THR A 205 2.15 -11.95 -10.35
CA THR A 205 1.60 -13.00 -9.48
C THR A 205 2.11 -14.37 -9.96
N PRO A 206 2.98 -15.07 -9.22
CA PRO A 206 3.54 -16.37 -9.62
C PRO A 206 2.44 -17.42 -9.91
N LYS A 207 2.70 -18.30 -10.88
CA LYS A 207 1.82 -19.47 -11.16
C LYS A 207 1.84 -20.45 -9.99
N GLY A 208 0.70 -21.10 -9.75
CA GLY A 208 0.58 -22.20 -8.79
C GLY A 208 0.12 -21.80 -7.39
N LEU A 209 -0.07 -20.51 -7.14
CA LEU A 209 -0.56 -19.96 -5.88
C LEU A 209 -2.04 -19.57 -5.93
N ARG A 210 -2.71 -19.79 -7.06
CA ARG A 210 -4.18 -19.73 -7.15
C ARG A 210 -4.72 -21.15 -7.03
N LYS A 211 -5.23 -21.51 -5.87
CA LYS A 211 -6.12 -22.66 -5.69
C LYS A 211 -7.56 -22.23 -5.87
#